data_ef3c0e4672fddc79709ee659ca977097
#
_entry.id   ef3c0e4672fddc79709ee659ca977097
#
_cell.length_a   1.000
_cell.length_b   1.000
_cell.length_c   1.000
_cell.angle_alpha   90.00
_cell.angle_beta   90.00
_cell.angle_gamma   90.00
#
_symmetry.space_group_name_H-M   'P 1'
#
loop_
_entity.id
_entity.type
_entity.pdbx_description
1 polymer ?
#
loop_
_entity_poly.entity_id
_entity_poly.type
_entity_poly.pdbx_seq_one_letter_code
_entity_poly.pdbx_strand_id
1 'polypeptide(L)'
;MNFDDFFRRVAKTTEITSQKELANLLGIEPSAITLAKSRGVPKAWALTIASMFGLNPDWLKTGAGPIYQKDHGKTRFVPKVSARACAGAGSLDLGEDIIGELPFDRAWLGRKGNPERMAVMDVIGDSMSPELEPGDSILIDQSQNRVTDNNLYGVGRADTIQVKRVQVRPGLVILFSTNQRYAPITLQGDEIDTMRVIGRVLWSSRAYA
;
A
#
# COMPACT_ATOMS: atom_id res chain seq x y z
N MET A 1 24.90 1.84 26.79
CA MET A 1 25.33 1.04 25.62
C MET A 1 26.77 1.34 25.35
N ASN A 2 27.64 0.30 25.25
CA ASN A 2 29.04 0.45 24.93
C ASN A 2 29.20 0.97 23.47
N PHE A 3 30.18 1.90 23.27
CA PHE A 3 30.41 2.52 21.97
C PHE A 3 30.95 1.53 20.93
N ASP A 4 31.93 0.70 21.32
CA ASP A 4 32.58 -0.22 20.37
C ASP A 4 31.60 -1.29 19.86
N ASP A 5 30.71 -1.79 20.72
CA ASP A 5 29.66 -2.72 20.32
C ASP A 5 28.63 -2.08 19.41
N PHE A 6 28.20 -0.86 19.71
CA PHE A 6 27.33 -0.09 18.88
C PHE A 6 27.93 0.18 17.49
N PHE A 7 29.16 0.69 17.46
CA PHE A 7 29.88 1.02 16.23
C PHE A 7 30.09 -0.23 15.35
N ARG A 8 30.47 -1.37 15.95
CA ARG A 8 30.63 -2.64 15.27
C ARG A 8 29.30 -3.08 14.60
N ARG A 9 28.18 -2.90 15.30
CA ARG A 9 26.85 -3.23 14.73
C ARG A 9 26.48 -2.29 13.60
N VAL A 10 26.75 -1.01 13.73
CA VAL A 10 26.56 -0.02 12.65
C VAL A 10 27.41 -0.40 11.43
N ALA A 11 28.71 -0.60 11.61
CA ALA A 11 29.63 -0.96 10.53
C ALA A 11 29.26 -2.30 9.84
N LYS A 12 28.65 -3.24 10.56
CA LYS A 12 28.20 -4.53 10.01
C LYS A 12 26.99 -4.37 9.07
N THR A 13 26.17 -3.36 9.26
CA THR A 13 24.86 -3.22 8.59
C THR A 13 24.74 -1.99 7.70
N THR A 14 25.77 -1.16 7.67
CA THR A 14 25.83 0.06 6.86
C THR A 14 27.19 0.16 6.18
N GLU A 15 27.37 1.13 5.29
CA GLU A 15 28.66 1.44 4.66
C GLU A 15 29.58 2.30 5.52
N ILE A 16 29.18 2.59 6.77
CA ILE A 16 29.94 3.41 7.72
C ILE A 16 31.07 2.57 8.31
N THR A 17 32.31 2.89 7.93
CA THR A 17 33.49 2.13 8.33
C THR A 17 34.38 2.90 9.30
N SER A 18 34.20 4.21 9.47
CA SER A 18 34.99 5.08 10.32
C SER A 18 34.15 5.91 11.28
N GLN A 19 34.74 6.26 12.42
CA GLN A 19 34.11 7.13 13.41
C GLN A 19 33.88 8.54 12.88
N LYS A 20 34.68 9.00 11.92
CA LYS A 20 34.51 10.29 11.24
C LYS A 20 33.25 10.27 10.39
N GLU A 21 33.01 9.19 9.64
CA GLU A 21 31.78 9.02 8.86
C GLU A 21 30.54 8.96 9.74
N LEU A 22 30.64 8.26 10.89
CA LEU A 22 29.56 8.21 11.87
C LEU A 22 29.26 9.61 12.45
N ALA A 23 30.28 10.39 12.78
CA ALA A 23 30.11 11.76 13.29
C ALA A 23 29.46 12.67 12.24
N ASN A 24 29.92 12.62 11.01
CA ASN A 24 29.33 13.37 9.88
C ASN A 24 27.86 13.01 9.65
N LEU A 25 27.54 11.70 9.64
CA LEU A 25 26.16 11.23 9.45
C LEU A 25 25.22 11.70 10.55
N LEU A 26 25.69 11.69 11.81
CA LEU A 26 24.91 12.13 12.96
C LEU A 26 24.89 13.66 13.13
N GLY A 27 25.68 14.41 12.33
CA GLY A 27 25.80 15.86 12.43
C GLY A 27 26.43 16.30 13.78
N ILE A 28 27.36 15.54 14.30
CA ILE A 28 27.99 15.76 15.60
C ILE A 28 29.49 16.03 15.49
N GLU A 29 30.04 16.74 16.47
CA GLU A 29 31.47 16.98 16.57
C GLU A 29 32.27 15.71 16.96
N PRO A 30 33.50 15.53 16.49
CA PRO A 30 34.37 14.39 16.86
C PRO A 30 34.55 14.20 18.38
N SER A 31 34.50 15.27 19.13
CA SER A 31 34.55 15.26 20.60
C SER A 31 33.39 14.50 21.23
N ALA A 32 32.22 14.51 20.61
CA ALA A 32 31.04 13.74 21.05
C ALA A 32 31.27 12.23 20.94
N ILE A 33 32.02 11.77 19.93
CA ILE A 33 32.43 10.36 19.82
C ILE A 33 33.34 9.96 21.00
N THR A 34 34.30 10.81 21.33
CA THR A 34 35.19 10.57 22.46
C THR A 34 34.41 10.48 23.77
N LEU A 35 33.44 11.37 23.96
CA LEU A 35 32.58 11.35 25.13
C LEU A 35 31.70 10.10 25.18
N ALA A 36 31.17 9.64 24.04
CA ALA A 36 30.37 8.44 23.98
C ALA A 36 31.14 7.15 24.30
N LYS A 37 32.47 7.13 24.04
CA LYS A 37 33.33 6.01 24.44
C LYS A 37 33.43 5.88 25.95
N SER A 38 33.48 7.01 26.67
CA SER A 38 33.61 7.02 28.12
C SER A 38 32.28 6.94 28.88
N ARG A 39 31.23 7.59 28.38
CA ARG A 39 29.95 7.71 29.05
C ARG A 39 28.84 6.83 28.44
N GLY A 40 29.15 6.16 27.33
CA GLY A 40 28.19 5.37 26.58
C GLY A 40 27.45 6.17 25.49
N VAL A 41 26.90 5.45 24.53
CA VAL A 41 26.22 6.02 23.37
C VAL A 41 24.84 6.59 23.75
N PRO A 42 24.53 7.85 23.38
CA PRO A 42 23.24 8.45 23.59
C PRO A 42 22.14 7.66 22.86
N LYS A 43 20.95 7.54 23.48
CA LYS A 43 19.79 6.83 22.87
C LYS A 43 19.39 7.43 21.52
N ALA A 44 19.50 8.75 21.38
CA ALA A 44 19.17 9.46 20.15
C ALA A 44 19.97 8.95 18.94
N TRP A 45 21.27 8.62 19.10
CA TRP A 45 22.10 8.12 18.00
C TRP A 45 21.59 6.78 17.46
N ALA A 46 21.23 5.86 18.37
CA ALA A 46 20.66 4.57 17.95
C ALA A 46 19.33 4.73 17.22
N LEU A 47 18.48 5.66 17.65
CA LEU A 47 17.21 5.95 17.01
C LEU A 47 17.40 6.59 15.61
N THR A 48 18.33 7.55 15.50
CA THR A 48 18.67 8.19 14.21
C THR A 48 19.18 7.17 13.21
N ILE A 49 20.19 6.37 13.60
CA ILE A 49 20.75 5.31 12.74
C ILE A 49 19.68 4.27 12.38
N ALA A 50 18.88 3.84 13.35
CA ALA A 50 17.78 2.89 13.12
C ALA A 50 16.79 3.43 12.08
N SER A 51 16.39 4.69 12.19
CA SER A 51 15.47 5.35 11.25
C SER A 51 16.06 5.49 9.85
N MET A 52 17.34 5.85 9.73
CA MET A 52 18.00 6.07 8.43
C MET A 52 18.20 4.77 7.64
N PHE A 53 18.51 3.67 8.33
CA PHE A 53 18.90 2.39 7.71
C PHE A 53 17.87 1.27 7.91
N GLY A 54 16.70 1.56 8.48
CA GLY A 54 15.65 0.56 8.74
C GLY A 54 16.08 -0.49 9.79
N LEU A 55 17.01 -0.16 10.67
CA LEU A 55 17.55 -1.09 11.68
C LEU A 55 16.65 -1.11 12.92
N ASN A 56 16.65 -2.25 13.62
CA ASN A 56 15.98 -2.35 14.91
C ASN A 56 16.80 -1.63 15.99
N PRO A 57 16.28 -0.56 16.63
CA PRO A 57 17.01 0.18 17.65
C PRO A 57 17.36 -0.67 18.89
N ASP A 58 16.58 -1.70 19.22
CA ASP A 58 16.87 -2.58 20.34
C ASP A 58 18.01 -3.55 19.98
N TRP A 59 18.06 -4.02 18.73
CA TRP A 59 19.22 -4.77 18.24
C TRP A 59 20.49 -3.90 18.24
N LEU A 60 20.42 -2.65 17.80
CA LEU A 60 21.56 -1.72 17.87
C LEU A 60 22.08 -1.55 19.31
N LYS A 61 21.19 -1.55 20.30
CA LYS A 61 21.54 -1.42 21.72
C LYS A 61 22.10 -2.70 22.33
N THR A 62 21.45 -3.84 22.06
CA THR A 62 21.68 -5.09 22.80
C THR A 62 22.40 -6.16 22.01
N GLY A 63 22.31 -6.12 20.68
CA GLY A 63 22.75 -7.17 19.77
C GLY A 63 21.80 -8.36 19.70
N ALA A 64 20.69 -8.34 20.43
CA ALA A 64 19.69 -9.39 20.46
C ALA A 64 18.47 -9.04 19.59
N GLY A 65 17.80 -10.06 19.05
CA GLY A 65 16.62 -9.89 18.19
C GLY A 65 16.95 -9.66 16.71
N PRO A 66 15.95 -9.35 15.89
CA PRO A 66 16.12 -9.12 14.46
C PRO A 66 16.94 -7.85 14.20
N ILE A 67 17.83 -7.91 13.20
CA ILE A 67 18.72 -6.79 12.80
C ILE A 67 17.91 -5.61 12.25
N TYR A 68 16.96 -5.91 11.38
CA TYR A 68 16.09 -4.92 10.77
C TYR A 68 14.80 -4.81 11.55
N GLN A 69 14.23 -3.61 11.61
CA GLN A 69 12.87 -3.48 12.07
C GLN A 69 12.01 -4.35 11.15
N LYS A 70 11.12 -5.17 11.72
CA LYS A 70 9.98 -5.63 10.95
C LYS A 70 9.34 -4.37 10.38
N ASP A 71 9.17 -4.33 9.10
CA ASP A 71 8.92 -3.17 8.23
C ASP A 71 7.67 -2.35 8.65
N HIS A 72 7.62 -1.85 9.88
CA HIS A 72 6.51 -1.07 10.42
C HIS A 72 6.40 0.35 9.84
N GLY A 73 7.32 0.74 8.93
CA GLY A 73 7.33 2.09 8.36
C GLY A 73 7.16 2.18 6.85
N LYS A 74 7.61 1.18 6.11
CA LYS A 74 7.63 1.20 4.63
C LYS A 74 6.52 0.37 4.01
N THR A 75 6.13 -0.73 4.64
CA THR A 75 5.10 -1.64 4.17
C THR A 75 3.78 -1.37 4.88
N ARG A 76 2.71 -1.27 4.11
CA ARG A 76 1.35 -1.30 4.58
C ARG A 76 0.66 -2.54 4.05
N PHE A 77 0.02 -3.26 4.94
CA PHE A 77 -0.85 -4.36 4.56
C PHE A 77 -2.23 -3.81 4.20
N VAL A 78 -2.69 -4.11 2.99
CA VAL A 78 -4.01 -3.73 2.50
C VAL A 78 -4.91 -4.96 2.57
N PRO A 79 -6.10 -4.85 3.18
CA PRO A 79 -7.01 -5.98 3.32
C PRO A 79 -7.44 -6.51 1.95
N LYS A 80 -7.43 -7.84 1.80
CA LYS A 80 -8.02 -8.53 0.66
C LYS A 80 -9.41 -9.01 1.06
N VAL A 81 -10.40 -8.64 0.27
CA VAL A 81 -11.82 -8.94 0.54
C VAL A 81 -12.42 -9.85 -0.52
N SER A 82 -13.43 -10.63 -0.14
CA SER A 82 -14.16 -11.43 -1.11
C SER A 82 -15.05 -10.54 -1.98
N ALA A 83 -15.21 -10.90 -3.26
CA ALA A 83 -16.07 -10.14 -4.17
C ALA A 83 -17.57 -10.14 -3.76
N ARG A 84 -17.98 -11.08 -2.89
CA ARG A 84 -19.36 -11.16 -2.35
C ARG A 84 -19.62 -10.12 -1.27
N ALA A 85 -18.62 -9.79 -0.45
CA ALA A 85 -18.71 -8.81 0.62
C ALA A 85 -19.12 -7.42 0.15
N CYS A 86 -18.74 -7.11 -1.05
CA CYS A 86 -18.94 -5.78 -1.61
C CYS A 86 -20.36 -5.56 -2.17
N ALA A 87 -21.20 -6.59 -2.26
CA ALA A 87 -22.50 -6.53 -2.93
C ALA A 87 -23.64 -5.96 -2.05
N GLY A 88 -23.56 -6.11 -0.70
CA GLY A 88 -24.73 -5.91 0.15
C GLY A 88 -24.93 -4.51 0.76
N ALA A 89 -23.93 -3.80 1.21
CA ALA A 89 -24.14 -2.75 2.22
C ALA A 89 -23.69 -1.33 1.88
N GLY A 90 -23.54 -0.94 0.64
CA GLY A 90 -23.27 0.48 0.29
C GLY A 90 -21.85 1.00 0.55
N SER A 91 -21.09 0.35 1.40
CA SER A 91 -19.65 0.51 1.58
C SER A 91 -19.01 -0.87 1.66
N LEU A 92 -17.74 -0.99 1.29
CA LEU A 92 -16.93 -2.14 1.70
C LEU A 92 -16.85 -2.06 3.23
N ASP A 93 -17.77 -2.70 3.93
CA ASP A 93 -17.63 -2.90 5.36
C ASP A 93 -16.54 -3.97 5.54
N LEU A 94 -15.33 -3.49 5.81
CA LEU A 94 -14.11 -4.31 5.85
C LEU A 94 -14.10 -5.27 7.06
N GLY A 95 -15.17 -5.31 7.87
CA GLY A 95 -15.17 -6.05 9.13
C GLY A 95 -15.32 -7.56 9.02
N GLU A 96 -16.18 -8.06 8.14
CA GLU A 96 -16.58 -9.49 8.17
C GLU A 96 -16.06 -10.34 7.01
N ASP A 97 -15.51 -9.74 5.95
CA ASP A 97 -15.19 -10.46 4.70
C ASP A 97 -13.71 -10.37 4.29
N ILE A 98 -12.83 -10.04 5.22
CA ILE A 98 -11.38 -10.05 4.98
C ILE A 98 -10.92 -11.51 4.86
N ILE A 99 -10.42 -11.86 3.66
CA ILE A 99 -9.88 -13.20 3.35
C ILE A 99 -8.35 -13.25 3.38
N GLY A 100 -7.69 -12.11 3.60
CA GLY A 100 -6.23 -12.00 3.66
C GLY A 100 -5.77 -10.55 3.59
N GLU A 101 -4.46 -10.37 3.43
CA GLU A 101 -3.83 -9.05 3.29
C GLU A 101 -2.68 -9.11 2.28
N LEU A 102 -2.47 -8.04 1.52
CA LEU A 102 -1.33 -7.90 0.62
C LEU A 102 -0.41 -6.76 1.05
N PRO A 103 0.91 -6.96 1.04
CA PRO A 103 1.89 -5.94 1.36
C PRO A 103 2.11 -4.98 0.18
N PHE A 104 2.09 -3.68 0.46
CA PHE A 104 2.42 -2.61 -0.49
C PHE A 104 3.40 -1.62 0.13
N ASP A 105 4.19 -0.95 -0.69
CA ASP A 105 4.99 0.20 -0.23
C ASP A 105 4.05 1.34 0.20
N ARG A 106 4.21 1.79 1.45
CA ARG A 106 3.33 2.80 2.07
C ARG A 106 3.38 4.14 1.32
N ALA A 107 4.58 4.54 0.88
CA ALA A 107 4.75 5.81 0.17
C ALA A 107 4.13 5.73 -1.24
N TRP A 108 4.20 4.56 -1.88
CA TRP A 108 3.54 4.33 -3.16
C TRP A 108 2.02 4.42 -3.02
N LEU A 109 1.41 3.76 -2.02
CA LEU A 109 -0.03 3.86 -1.75
C LEU A 109 -0.46 5.31 -1.52
N GLY A 110 0.29 6.06 -0.69
CA GLY A 110 -0.01 7.46 -0.40
C GLY A 110 0.03 8.38 -1.62
N ARG A 111 0.88 8.05 -2.62
CA ARG A 111 0.90 8.78 -3.91
C ARG A 111 -0.28 8.41 -4.82
N LYS A 112 -0.88 7.24 -4.63
CA LYS A 112 -2.00 6.75 -5.45
C LYS A 112 -3.36 7.20 -4.95
N GLY A 113 -3.51 7.36 -3.63
CA GLY A 113 -4.79 7.75 -3.02
C GLY A 113 -4.78 7.65 -1.50
N ASN A 114 -5.92 7.29 -0.91
CA ASN A 114 -6.06 7.16 0.54
C ASN A 114 -5.88 5.70 0.99
N PRO A 115 -4.72 5.32 1.57
CA PRO A 115 -4.45 3.95 1.98
C PRO A 115 -5.43 3.37 3.02
N GLU A 116 -6.10 4.24 3.80
CA GLU A 116 -7.10 3.82 4.80
C GLU A 116 -8.43 3.37 4.16
N ARG A 117 -8.60 3.68 2.87
CA ARG A 117 -9.82 3.39 2.10
C ARG A 117 -9.53 2.43 0.94
N MET A 118 -8.38 1.76 0.96
CA MET A 118 -7.99 0.81 -0.08
C MET A 118 -8.31 -0.62 0.33
N ALA A 119 -8.70 -1.42 -0.65
CA ALA A 119 -8.88 -2.86 -0.53
C ALA A 119 -8.40 -3.58 -1.79
N VAL A 120 -7.97 -4.83 -1.63
CA VAL A 120 -7.66 -5.74 -2.73
C VAL A 120 -8.83 -6.70 -2.91
N MET A 121 -9.17 -7.02 -4.16
CA MET A 121 -10.12 -8.07 -4.49
C MET A 121 -9.70 -8.81 -5.75
N ASP A 122 -10.19 -10.05 -5.92
CA ASP A 122 -9.92 -10.81 -7.12
C ASP A 122 -10.97 -10.53 -8.20
N VAL A 123 -10.51 -10.51 -9.44
CA VAL A 123 -11.36 -10.38 -10.63
C VAL A 123 -12.08 -11.70 -10.88
N ILE A 124 -13.39 -11.63 -11.00
CA ILE A 124 -14.26 -12.74 -11.37
C ILE A 124 -14.85 -12.48 -12.75
N GLY A 125 -14.85 -13.52 -13.61
CA GLY A 125 -15.35 -13.39 -14.97
C GLY A 125 -14.37 -12.69 -15.93
N ASP A 126 -14.68 -12.72 -17.21
CA ASP A 126 -13.81 -12.34 -18.31
C ASP A 126 -14.21 -11.04 -19.01
N SER A 127 -15.16 -10.27 -18.46
CA SER A 127 -15.68 -9.08 -19.13
C SER A 127 -14.61 -7.99 -19.37
N MET A 128 -13.52 -8.03 -18.62
CA MET A 128 -12.41 -7.09 -18.74
C MET A 128 -11.18 -7.70 -19.41
N SER A 129 -11.24 -8.93 -19.93
CA SER A 129 -10.17 -9.55 -20.72
C SER A 129 -9.92 -8.78 -22.02
N PRO A 130 -8.67 -8.65 -22.47
CA PRO A 130 -7.42 -9.17 -21.86
C PRO A 130 -6.80 -8.24 -20.82
N GLU A 131 -7.39 -7.08 -20.54
CA GLU A 131 -6.82 -6.09 -19.61
C GLU A 131 -6.76 -6.64 -18.18
N LEU A 132 -7.86 -7.23 -17.70
CA LEU A 132 -7.95 -7.97 -16.45
C LEU A 132 -8.51 -9.36 -16.74
N GLU A 133 -7.79 -10.39 -16.31
CA GLU A 133 -8.22 -11.79 -16.49
C GLU A 133 -8.85 -12.33 -15.20
N PRO A 134 -9.68 -13.37 -15.28
CA PRO A 134 -10.18 -14.07 -14.09
C PRO A 134 -9.03 -14.52 -13.19
N GLY A 135 -9.10 -14.21 -11.90
CA GLY A 135 -8.05 -14.52 -10.93
C GLY A 135 -6.98 -13.44 -10.76
N ASP A 136 -6.95 -12.40 -11.60
CA ASP A 136 -6.13 -11.22 -11.32
C ASP A 136 -6.58 -10.57 -10.00
N SER A 137 -5.63 -10.05 -9.22
CA SER A 137 -5.96 -9.23 -8.06
C SER A 137 -5.91 -7.75 -8.44
N ILE A 138 -6.87 -6.95 -7.97
CA ILE A 138 -6.94 -5.50 -8.19
C ILE A 138 -6.95 -4.75 -6.88
N LEU A 139 -6.30 -3.58 -6.85
CA LEU A 139 -6.35 -2.62 -5.74
C LEU A 139 -7.37 -1.53 -6.07
N ILE A 140 -8.35 -1.35 -5.19
CA ILE A 140 -9.40 -0.33 -5.31
C ILE A 140 -9.25 0.70 -4.20
N ASP A 141 -9.35 1.99 -4.54
CA ASP A 141 -9.46 3.09 -3.59
C ASP A 141 -10.90 3.62 -3.55
N GLN A 142 -11.59 3.37 -2.45
CA GLN A 142 -12.97 3.78 -2.22
C GLN A 142 -13.12 5.29 -1.97
N SER A 143 -12.04 6.00 -1.68
CA SER A 143 -12.06 7.46 -1.56
C SER A 143 -12.17 8.14 -2.93
N GLN A 144 -11.85 7.43 -4.01
CA GLN A 144 -11.93 7.88 -5.40
C GLN A 144 -13.21 7.36 -6.06
N ASN A 145 -14.36 7.73 -5.52
CA ASN A 145 -15.68 7.35 -6.03
C ASN A 145 -16.30 8.37 -7.01
N ARG A 146 -15.67 9.53 -7.19
CA ARG A 146 -16.05 10.47 -8.25
C ARG A 146 -15.48 10.00 -9.58
N VAL A 147 -16.36 9.68 -10.51
CA VAL A 147 -15.95 9.16 -11.80
C VAL A 147 -15.20 10.22 -12.62
N THR A 148 -14.04 9.83 -13.12
CA THR A 148 -13.28 10.56 -14.14
C THR A 148 -13.21 9.70 -15.41
N ASP A 149 -13.32 10.35 -16.54
CA ASP A 149 -13.50 9.70 -17.84
C ASP A 149 -12.43 8.64 -18.15
N ASN A 150 -12.84 7.53 -18.69
CA ASN A 150 -12.02 6.43 -19.22
C ASN A 150 -11.12 5.70 -18.19
N ASN A 151 -11.41 5.78 -16.90
CA ASN A 151 -10.72 5.00 -15.88
C ASN A 151 -11.51 3.74 -15.50
N LEU A 152 -10.80 2.81 -14.86
CA LEU A 152 -11.39 1.58 -14.32
C LEU A 152 -11.98 1.83 -12.94
N TYR A 153 -13.21 1.38 -12.74
CA TYR A 153 -13.90 1.45 -11.45
C TYR A 153 -14.54 0.11 -11.09
N GLY A 154 -14.53 -0.20 -9.81
CA GLY A 154 -15.49 -1.12 -9.24
C GLY A 154 -16.86 -0.43 -9.21
N VAL A 155 -17.85 -1.01 -9.87
CA VAL A 155 -19.22 -0.51 -9.89
C VAL A 155 -20.18 -1.57 -9.36
N GLY A 156 -20.98 -1.17 -8.37
CA GLY A 156 -22.06 -1.99 -7.82
C GLY A 156 -23.36 -1.75 -8.60
N ARG A 157 -24.01 -2.83 -9.01
CA ARG A 157 -25.33 -2.79 -9.62
C ARG A 157 -26.14 -3.97 -9.10
N ALA A 158 -27.29 -3.69 -8.51
CA ALA A 158 -28.01 -4.67 -7.72
C ALA A 158 -27.06 -5.32 -6.70
N ASP A 159 -27.03 -6.63 -6.58
CA ASP A 159 -26.22 -7.38 -5.62
C ASP A 159 -24.87 -7.86 -6.20
N THR A 160 -24.39 -7.22 -7.28
CA THR A 160 -23.14 -7.61 -7.93
C THR A 160 -22.16 -6.46 -8.04
N ILE A 161 -20.86 -6.76 -7.92
CA ILE A 161 -19.79 -5.82 -8.26
C ILE A 161 -19.17 -6.24 -9.60
N GLN A 162 -19.02 -5.26 -10.46
CA GLN A 162 -18.38 -5.40 -11.76
C GLN A 162 -17.22 -4.40 -11.87
N VAL A 163 -16.15 -4.77 -12.53
CA VAL A 163 -15.13 -3.82 -12.96
C VAL A 163 -15.46 -3.37 -14.36
N LYS A 164 -15.48 -2.05 -14.57
CA LYS A 164 -15.80 -1.45 -15.88
C LYS A 164 -14.96 -0.19 -16.10
N ARG A 165 -14.72 0.14 -17.38
CA ARG A 165 -14.33 1.49 -17.76
C ARG A 165 -15.57 2.36 -17.80
N VAL A 166 -15.46 3.54 -17.19
CA VAL A 166 -16.64 4.43 -17.08
C VAL A 166 -16.37 5.67 -17.92
N GLN A 167 -17.35 6.03 -18.76
CA GLN A 167 -17.38 7.32 -19.45
C GLN A 167 -18.59 8.11 -18.96
N VAL A 168 -18.37 9.40 -18.73
CA VAL A 168 -19.41 10.34 -18.31
C VAL A 168 -19.65 11.35 -19.42
N ARG A 169 -20.91 11.52 -19.81
CA ARG A 169 -21.40 12.54 -20.73
C ARG A 169 -22.55 13.29 -20.06
N PRO A 170 -22.92 14.48 -20.51
CA PRO A 170 -24.08 15.16 -19.96
C PRO A 170 -25.33 14.29 -19.99
N GLY A 171 -25.88 13.96 -18.80
CA GLY A 171 -27.06 13.11 -18.64
C GLY A 171 -26.88 11.64 -18.99
N LEU A 172 -25.63 11.16 -19.16
CA LEU A 172 -25.35 9.83 -19.64
C LEU A 172 -24.10 9.25 -18.95
N VAL A 173 -24.16 8.02 -18.48
CA VAL A 173 -23.01 7.22 -18.02
C VAL A 173 -22.94 5.94 -18.86
N ILE A 174 -21.77 5.63 -19.38
CA ILE A 174 -21.52 4.45 -20.18
C ILE A 174 -20.49 3.58 -19.49
N LEU A 175 -20.83 2.31 -19.27
CA LEU A 175 -19.98 1.30 -18.68
C LEU A 175 -19.45 0.39 -19.78
N PHE A 176 -18.13 0.40 -20.01
CA PHE A 176 -17.48 -0.40 -21.04
C PHE A 176 -16.79 -1.63 -20.44
N SER A 177 -16.92 -2.72 -21.16
CA SER A 177 -16.10 -3.91 -21.00
C SER A 177 -14.93 -3.85 -21.98
N THR A 178 -13.72 -4.26 -21.56
CA THR A 178 -12.58 -4.40 -22.49
C THR A 178 -12.80 -5.58 -23.44
N ASN A 179 -13.48 -6.62 -22.97
CA ASN A 179 -13.88 -7.75 -23.79
C ASN A 179 -15.06 -7.36 -24.70
N GLN A 180 -14.80 -7.31 -25.99
CA GLN A 180 -15.78 -6.90 -27.01
C GLN A 180 -17.01 -7.81 -27.13
N ARG A 181 -16.99 -9.00 -26.49
CA ARG A 181 -18.18 -9.87 -26.40
C ARG A 181 -19.29 -9.27 -25.53
N TYR A 182 -18.95 -8.30 -24.68
CA TYR A 182 -19.86 -7.63 -23.76
C TYR A 182 -20.22 -6.25 -24.31
N ALA A 183 -21.49 -6.05 -24.63
CA ALA A 183 -21.98 -4.75 -25.07
C ALA A 183 -21.82 -3.69 -23.96
N PRO A 184 -21.56 -2.43 -24.31
CA PRO A 184 -21.59 -1.32 -23.36
C PRO A 184 -22.96 -1.20 -22.69
N ILE A 185 -22.98 -0.86 -21.41
CA ILE A 185 -24.18 -0.56 -20.65
C ILE A 185 -24.33 0.95 -20.59
N THR A 186 -25.42 1.48 -21.09
CA THR A 186 -25.73 2.91 -21.07
C THR A 186 -26.77 3.18 -19.99
N LEU A 187 -26.49 4.12 -19.09
CA LEU A 187 -27.38 4.55 -18.02
C LEU A 187 -27.81 5.99 -18.26
N GLN A 188 -29.10 6.29 -18.15
CA GLN A 188 -29.69 7.61 -18.37
C GLN A 188 -30.73 7.95 -17.29
N GLY A 189 -30.86 9.24 -16.96
CA GLY A 189 -31.83 9.68 -15.97
C GLY A 189 -31.69 8.92 -14.65
N ASP A 190 -32.79 8.42 -14.12
CA ASP A 190 -32.86 7.71 -12.83
C ASP A 190 -32.03 6.42 -12.80
N GLU A 191 -31.68 5.85 -13.95
CA GLU A 191 -30.81 4.67 -14.00
C GLU A 191 -29.40 4.96 -13.49
N ILE A 192 -28.93 6.21 -13.62
CA ILE A 192 -27.60 6.63 -13.11
C ILE A 192 -27.55 6.46 -11.59
N ASP A 193 -28.65 6.76 -10.89
CA ASP A 193 -28.76 6.66 -9.43
C ASP A 193 -28.77 5.21 -8.94
N THR A 194 -29.06 4.25 -9.83
CA THR A 194 -28.97 2.81 -9.51
C THR A 194 -27.54 2.28 -9.50
N MET A 195 -26.59 3.03 -10.07
CA MET A 195 -25.19 2.67 -10.12
C MET A 195 -24.48 3.19 -8.88
N ARG A 196 -23.79 2.30 -8.18
CA ARG A 196 -22.93 2.65 -7.07
C ARG A 196 -21.45 2.55 -7.48
N VAL A 197 -20.70 3.64 -7.37
CA VAL A 197 -19.26 3.60 -7.58
C VAL A 197 -18.58 3.16 -6.29
N ILE A 198 -17.99 1.96 -6.29
CA ILE A 198 -17.25 1.40 -5.15
C ILE A 198 -15.92 2.13 -4.96
N GLY A 199 -15.20 2.36 -6.04
CA GLY A 199 -13.93 3.06 -6.04
C GLY A 199 -13.15 2.85 -7.34
N ARG A 200 -12.06 3.59 -7.47
CA ARG A 200 -11.18 3.53 -8.63
C ARG A 200 -10.18 2.38 -8.50
N VAL A 201 -9.99 1.63 -9.58
CA VAL A 201 -8.92 0.62 -9.67
C VAL A 201 -7.59 1.33 -9.91
N LEU A 202 -6.61 1.10 -9.04
CA LEU A 202 -5.30 1.77 -9.06
C LEU A 202 -4.15 0.87 -9.50
N TRP A 203 -4.34 -0.44 -9.40
CA TRP A 203 -3.30 -1.42 -9.70
C TRP A 203 -3.94 -2.79 -9.93
N SER A 204 -3.24 -3.64 -10.69
CA SER A 204 -3.57 -5.05 -10.85
C SER A 204 -2.32 -5.91 -10.83
N SER A 205 -2.46 -7.17 -10.47
CA SER A 205 -1.43 -8.19 -10.61
C SER A 205 -2.01 -9.49 -11.13
N ARG A 206 -1.20 -10.21 -11.88
CA ARG A 206 -1.50 -11.53 -12.43
C ARG A 206 -0.50 -12.56 -11.92
N ALA A 207 -1.01 -13.68 -11.40
CA ALA A 207 -0.21 -14.87 -11.15
C ALA A 207 -0.21 -15.74 -12.40
N TYR A 208 0.96 -16.22 -12.79
CA TYR A 208 1.10 -17.22 -13.85
C TYR A 208 1.40 -18.56 -13.17
N ALA A 209 0.63 -19.60 -13.50
CA ALA A 209 0.81 -20.96 -13.01
C ALA A 209 1.84 -21.72 -13.86
#